data_1dad4fcdd5bfd7a9039a2c34e090cf22
#
_entry.id   1dad4fcdd5bfd7a9039a2c34e090cf22
#
_cell.length_a   1.000
_cell.length_b   1.000
_cell.length_c   1.000
_cell.angle_alpha   90.00
_cell.angle_beta   90.00
_cell.angle_gamma   90.00
#
_symmetry.space_group_name_H-M   'P 1'
#
loop_
_entity.id
_entity.type
_entity.pdbx_description
1 polymer ?
#
loop_
_entity_poly.entity_id
_entity_poly.type
_entity_poly.pdbx_seq_one_letter_code
_entity_poly.pdbx_strand_id
1 'polypeptide(L)'
;ELVEAIIEKESGWDPTAVNGDCVGLMQVDQIIHWRRAQELNCLDLMDPYDNIRVGVSILEDLAERYEDPAAALMFYNAGYSDKLGIRAYENGVISSYASEILERAAELERLHGK
;
A
#
# COMPACT_ATOMS: atom_id res chain seq x y z
N GLU A 1 -4.10 8.69 -8.30
CA GLU A 1 -2.90 8.23 -9.01
C GLU A 1 -1.95 7.42 -8.11
N LEU A 2 -1.83 7.82 -6.85
CA LEU A 2 -0.98 7.07 -5.91
C LEU A 2 -1.49 5.63 -5.69
N VAL A 3 -2.79 5.48 -5.46
CA VAL A 3 -3.41 4.17 -5.26
C VAL A 3 -3.27 3.31 -6.52
N GLU A 4 -3.45 3.91 -7.70
CA GLU A 4 -3.25 3.21 -8.97
C GLU A 4 -1.82 2.68 -9.10
N ALA A 5 -0.82 3.50 -8.75
CA ALA A 5 0.57 3.10 -8.79
C ALA A 5 0.88 1.95 -7.83
N ILE A 6 0.26 1.96 -6.64
CA ILE A 6 0.38 0.87 -5.68
C ILE A 6 -0.22 -0.41 -6.25
N ILE A 7 -1.41 -0.35 -6.81
CA ILE A 7 -2.10 -1.51 -7.39
C ILE A 7 -1.28 -2.12 -8.53
N GLU A 8 -0.73 -1.28 -9.42
CA GLU A 8 0.16 -1.74 -10.49
C GLU A 8 1.35 -2.52 -9.92
N LYS A 9 1.99 -1.94 -8.90
CA LYS A 9 3.20 -2.51 -8.30
C LYS A 9 2.90 -3.80 -7.54
N GLU A 10 1.82 -3.81 -6.76
CA GLU A 10 1.52 -4.92 -5.87
C GLU A 10 0.93 -6.13 -6.60
N SER A 11 0.02 -5.93 -7.52
CA SER A 11 -0.72 -7.03 -8.14
C SER A 11 -0.79 -6.98 -9.67
N GLY A 12 -0.38 -5.88 -10.28
CA GLY A 12 -0.58 -5.69 -11.72
C GLY A 12 -2.06 -5.68 -12.09
N TRP A 13 -2.92 -5.16 -11.22
CA TRP A 13 -4.38 -5.11 -11.39
C TRP A 13 -5.06 -6.48 -11.31
N ASP A 14 -4.43 -7.48 -10.70
CA ASP A 14 -5.03 -8.80 -10.51
C ASP A 14 -5.75 -8.86 -9.15
N PRO A 15 -7.10 -8.84 -9.12
CA PRO A 15 -7.84 -8.86 -7.86
C PRO A 15 -7.73 -10.20 -7.11
N THR A 16 -7.24 -11.24 -7.78
CA THR A 16 -7.08 -12.58 -7.17
C THR A 16 -5.63 -12.91 -6.82
N ALA A 17 -4.71 -11.95 -6.93
CA ALA A 17 -3.30 -12.18 -6.62
C ALA A 17 -3.12 -12.58 -5.15
N VAL A 18 -2.32 -13.61 -4.91
CA VAL A 18 -2.02 -14.12 -3.56
C VAL A 18 -0.52 -14.31 -3.43
N ASN A 19 0.07 -13.69 -2.42
CA ASN A 19 1.48 -13.84 -2.09
C ASN A 19 1.59 -14.02 -0.57
N GLY A 20 1.69 -15.28 -0.12
CA GLY A 20 1.64 -15.59 1.30
C GLY A 20 0.30 -15.14 1.91
N ASP A 21 0.34 -14.29 2.91
CA ASP A 21 -0.85 -13.76 3.56
C ASP A 21 -1.41 -12.50 2.88
N CYS A 22 -0.71 -11.98 1.88
CA CYS A 22 -1.11 -10.77 1.16
C CYS A 22 -1.98 -11.12 -0.04
N VAL A 23 -3.13 -10.46 -0.15
CA VAL A 23 -4.12 -10.80 -1.17
C VAL A 23 -4.68 -9.56 -1.88
N GLY A 24 -5.10 -9.76 -3.12
CA GLY A 24 -5.88 -8.80 -3.88
C GLY A 24 -5.09 -7.66 -4.49
N LEU A 25 -5.81 -6.66 -4.97
CA LEU A 25 -5.24 -5.54 -5.74
C LEU A 25 -4.12 -4.82 -5.02
N MET A 26 -4.30 -4.52 -3.74
CA MET A 26 -3.31 -3.77 -2.96
C MET A 26 -2.44 -4.66 -2.07
N GLN A 27 -2.56 -5.98 -2.22
CA GLN A 27 -1.80 -6.98 -1.46
C GLN A 27 -1.90 -6.73 0.04
N VAL A 28 -3.13 -6.71 0.53
CA VAL A 28 -3.42 -6.53 1.96
C VAL A 28 -3.11 -7.81 2.72
N ASP A 29 -2.32 -7.70 3.78
CA ASP A 29 -2.05 -8.84 4.67
C ASP A 29 -3.31 -9.15 5.48
N GLN A 30 -3.98 -10.24 5.14
CA GLN A 30 -5.27 -10.62 5.73
C GLN A 30 -5.16 -11.08 7.18
N ILE A 31 -3.97 -11.47 7.62
CA ILE A 31 -3.76 -11.88 9.02
C ILE A 31 -3.58 -10.64 9.90
N ILE A 32 -2.73 -9.72 9.48
CA ILE A 32 -2.45 -8.50 10.24
C ILE A 32 -3.67 -7.57 10.26
N HIS A 33 -4.38 -7.45 9.14
CA HIS A 33 -5.44 -6.46 8.97
C HIS A 33 -6.87 -7.02 9.02
N TRP A 34 -7.06 -8.25 9.55
CA TRP A 34 -8.39 -8.84 9.61
C TRP A 34 -9.39 -8.01 10.43
N ARG A 35 -8.92 -7.43 11.55
CA ARG A 35 -9.77 -6.60 12.41
C ARG A 35 -10.17 -5.31 11.69
N ARG A 36 -9.22 -4.68 11.01
CA ARG A 36 -9.49 -3.48 10.20
C ARG A 36 -10.56 -3.77 9.15
N ALA A 37 -10.42 -4.90 8.45
CA ALA A 37 -11.38 -5.33 7.44
C ALA A 37 -12.78 -5.51 8.04
N GLN A 38 -12.88 -6.14 9.21
CA GLN A 38 -14.16 -6.31 9.89
C GLN A 38 -14.78 -4.97 10.30
N GLU A 39 -13.99 -4.07 10.86
CA GLU A 39 -14.45 -2.74 11.28
C GLU A 39 -15.00 -1.93 10.10
N LEU A 40 -14.40 -2.09 8.92
CA LEU A 40 -14.84 -1.43 7.69
C LEU A 40 -15.95 -2.20 6.97
N ASN A 41 -16.36 -3.35 7.49
CA ASN A 41 -17.32 -4.25 6.86
C ASN A 41 -16.87 -4.71 5.46
N CYS A 42 -15.56 -4.93 5.30
CA CYS A 42 -14.94 -5.41 4.08
C CYS A 42 -14.56 -6.88 4.27
N LEU A 43 -15.52 -7.77 4.06
CA LEU A 43 -15.40 -9.18 4.45
C LEU A 43 -14.74 -10.08 3.40
N ASP A 44 -14.53 -9.56 2.20
CA ASP A 44 -13.91 -10.33 1.12
C ASP A 44 -12.78 -9.50 0.47
N LEU A 45 -11.55 -9.77 0.88
CA LEU A 45 -10.39 -9.06 0.34
C LEU A 45 -10.03 -9.43 -1.10
N MET A 46 -10.70 -10.43 -1.67
CA MET A 46 -10.62 -10.72 -3.11
C MET A 46 -11.59 -9.85 -3.91
N ASP A 47 -12.56 -9.21 -3.25
CA ASP A 47 -13.41 -8.22 -3.90
C ASP A 47 -12.59 -6.94 -4.11
N PRO A 48 -12.53 -6.40 -5.34
CA PRO A 48 -11.72 -5.21 -5.62
C PRO A 48 -12.04 -4.00 -4.75
N TYR A 49 -13.30 -3.74 -4.50
CA TYR A 49 -13.74 -2.58 -3.71
C TYR A 49 -13.36 -2.74 -2.24
N ASP A 50 -13.58 -3.93 -1.68
CA ASP A 50 -13.21 -4.23 -0.30
C ASP A 50 -11.71 -4.12 -0.11
N ASN A 51 -10.94 -4.67 -1.04
CA ASN A 51 -9.48 -4.64 -0.98
C ASN A 51 -8.94 -3.20 -1.02
N ILE A 52 -9.41 -2.40 -1.96
CA ILE A 52 -8.99 -1.00 -2.09
C ILE A 52 -9.38 -0.21 -0.83
N ARG A 53 -10.56 -0.43 -0.31
CA ARG A 53 -11.02 0.29 0.88
C ARG A 53 -10.13 0.01 2.09
N VAL A 54 -9.77 -1.25 2.31
CA VAL A 54 -8.87 -1.63 3.40
C VAL A 54 -7.45 -1.11 3.14
N GLY A 55 -6.94 -1.28 1.93
CA GLY A 55 -5.61 -0.80 1.56
C GLY A 55 -5.45 0.70 1.73
N VAL A 56 -6.44 1.48 1.29
CA VAL A 56 -6.45 2.94 1.46
C VAL A 56 -6.50 3.32 2.94
N SER A 57 -7.29 2.62 3.75
CA SER A 57 -7.36 2.85 5.18
C SER A 57 -6.00 2.65 5.86
N ILE A 58 -5.26 1.61 5.45
CA ILE A 58 -3.91 1.35 5.95
C ILE A 58 -2.98 2.51 5.57
N LEU A 59 -3.03 2.91 4.31
CA LEU A 59 -2.17 3.98 3.79
C LEU A 59 -2.46 5.32 4.47
N GLU A 60 -3.74 5.62 4.72
CA GLU A 60 -4.14 6.84 5.43
C GLU A 60 -3.58 6.88 6.85
N ASP A 61 -3.65 5.77 7.57
CA ASP A 61 -3.07 5.67 8.92
C ASP A 61 -1.57 5.90 8.91
N LEU A 62 -0.88 5.32 7.92
CA LEU A 62 0.57 5.50 7.78
C LEU A 62 0.92 6.94 7.42
N ALA A 63 0.15 7.56 6.54
CA ALA A 63 0.35 8.95 6.13
C ALA A 63 0.17 9.92 7.32
N GLU A 64 -0.81 9.67 8.17
CA GLU A 64 -1.01 10.46 9.40
C GLU A 64 0.16 10.31 10.36
N ARG A 65 0.68 9.09 10.48
CA ARG A 65 1.74 8.78 11.43
C ARG A 65 3.10 9.35 11.01
N TYR A 66 3.41 9.29 9.74
CA TYR A 66 4.76 9.60 9.27
C TYR A 66 4.87 10.92 8.48
N GLU A 67 3.76 11.51 8.08
CA GLU A 67 3.67 12.79 7.36
C GLU A 67 4.46 12.89 6.05
N ASP A 68 5.25 11.89 5.72
CA ASP A 68 6.08 11.82 4.52
C ASP A 68 5.55 10.69 3.62
N PRO A 69 5.10 10.98 2.38
CA PRO A 69 4.59 9.95 1.49
C PRO A 69 5.57 8.80 1.24
N ALA A 70 6.86 9.10 1.13
CA ALA A 70 7.87 8.05 0.93
C ALA A 70 7.95 7.13 2.14
N ALA A 71 7.92 7.69 3.35
CA ALA A 71 7.95 6.90 4.58
C ALA A 71 6.69 6.03 4.71
N ALA A 72 5.52 6.60 4.43
CA ALA A 72 4.26 5.85 4.46
C ALA A 72 4.32 4.64 3.52
N LEU A 73 4.83 4.83 2.31
CA LEU A 73 4.99 3.74 1.33
C LEU A 73 5.99 2.69 1.78
N MET A 74 7.09 3.10 2.39
CA MET A 74 8.08 2.17 2.91
C MET A 74 7.47 1.26 3.98
N PHE A 75 6.70 1.82 4.90
CA PHE A 75 6.04 1.04 5.95
C PHE A 75 4.87 0.23 5.40
N TYR A 76 4.20 0.69 4.35
CA TYR A 76 3.18 -0.09 3.66
C TYR A 76 3.77 -1.38 3.10
N ASN A 77 4.92 -1.29 2.46
CA ASN A 77 5.61 -2.44 1.88
C ASN A 77 6.21 -3.37 2.94
N ALA A 78 6.91 -2.81 3.93
CA ALA A 78 7.68 -3.56 4.91
C ALA A 78 6.85 -4.09 6.08
N GLY A 79 5.68 -3.50 6.33
CA GLY A 79 4.90 -3.79 7.52
C GLY A 79 5.37 -3.02 8.75
N TYR A 80 4.51 -2.97 9.76
CA TYR A 80 4.76 -2.16 10.97
C TYR A 80 5.92 -2.65 11.82
N SER A 81 6.26 -3.92 11.73
CA SER A 81 7.29 -4.54 12.55
C SER A 81 8.59 -4.82 11.82
N ASP A 82 8.73 -4.39 10.57
CA ASP A 82 9.93 -4.64 9.80
C ASP A 82 11.06 -3.72 10.23
N LYS A 83 12.05 -4.30 10.88
CA LYS A 83 13.22 -3.56 11.39
C LYS A 83 14.05 -2.92 10.28
N LEU A 84 14.09 -3.54 9.09
CA LEU A 84 14.84 -3.00 7.97
C LEU A 84 14.16 -1.74 7.41
N GLY A 85 12.84 -1.76 7.32
CA GLY A 85 12.06 -0.58 6.90
C GLY A 85 12.24 0.58 7.89
N ILE A 86 12.19 0.29 9.18
CA ILE A 86 12.39 1.29 10.24
C ILE A 86 13.80 1.90 10.14
N ARG A 87 14.82 1.07 9.96
CA ARG A 87 16.20 1.55 9.83
C ARG A 87 16.38 2.43 8.59
N ALA A 88 15.80 2.03 7.47
CA ALA A 88 15.87 2.83 6.25
C ALA A 88 15.23 4.21 6.47
N TYR A 89 14.06 4.24 7.10
CA TYR A 89 13.38 5.48 7.44
C TYR A 89 14.23 6.37 8.35
N GLU A 90 14.80 5.81 9.43
CA GLU A 90 15.61 6.54 10.39
C GLU A 90 16.88 7.13 9.74
N ASN A 91 17.42 6.44 8.74
CA ASN A 91 18.62 6.88 8.01
C ASN A 91 18.30 7.81 6.84
N GLY A 92 17.04 8.12 6.61
CA GLY A 92 16.61 8.97 5.51
C GLY A 92 16.75 8.34 4.14
N VAL A 93 16.82 7.02 4.07
CA VAL A 93 16.95 6.28 2.81
C VAL A 93 15.56 5.97 2.25
N ILE A 94 15.31 6.39 1.00
CA ILE A 94 14.06 6.08 0.31
C ILE A 94 14.23 4.74 -0.41
N SER A 95 13.34 3.76 -0.11
CA SER A 95 13.41 2.45 -0.75
C SER A 95 13.06 2.53 -2.23
N SER A 96 13.54 1.55 -3.01
CA SER A 96 13.18 1.46 -4.44
C SER A 96 11.66 1.31 -4.63
N TYR A 97 11.00 0.58 -3.73
CA TYR A 97 9.55 0.44 -3.73
C TYR A 97 8.86 1.81 -3.68
N ALA A 98 9.20 2.63 -2.69
CA ALA A 98 8.61 3.96 -2.53
C ALA A 98 8.95 4.88 -3.70
N SER A 99 10.21 4.89 -4.11
CA SER A 99 10.69 5.73 -5.22
C SER A 99 9.95 5.41 -6.52
N GLU A 100 9.85 4.13 -6.88
CA GLU A 100 9.17 3.69 -8.10
C GLU A 100 7.68 4.04 -8.11
N ILE A 101 7.00 3.88 -6.96
CA ILE A 101 5.57 4.23 -6.83
C ILE A 101 5.38 5.74 -7.00
N LEU A 102 6.21 6.56 -6.35
CA LEU A 102 6.09 8.01 -6.46
C LEU A 102 6.35 8.50 -7.88
N GLU A 103 7.33 7.93 -8.57
CA GLU A 103 7.61 8.25 -9.96
C GLU A 103 6.43 7.85 -10.86
N ARG A 104 5.87 6.66 -10.65
CA ARG A 104 4.72 6.20 -11.44
C ARG A 104 3.47 7.04 -11.17
N ALA A 105 3.23 7.42 -9.91
CA ALA A 105 2.10 8.28 -9.57
C ALA A 105 2.21 9.63 -10.27
N ALA A 106 3.41 10.22 -10.30
CA ALA A 106 3.65 11.49 -11.00
C ALA A 106 3.42 11.36 -12.50
N GLU A 107 3.84 10.25 -13.09
CA GLU A 107 3.60 9.95 -14.51
C GLU A 107 2.09 9.82 -14.80
N LEU A 108 1.35 9.11 -13.95
CA LEU A 108 -0.09 8.96 -14.09
C LEU A 108 -0.82 10.30 -13.97
N GLU A 109 -0.36 11.19 -13.09
CA GLU A 109 -0.91 12.54 -13.00
C GLU A 109 -0.76 13.28 -14.33
N ARG A 110 0.40 13.21 -14.95
CA ARG A 110 0.63 13.83 -16.27
C ARG A 110 -0.26 13.23 -17.35
N LEU A 111 -0.40 11.90 -17.36
CA LEU A 111 -1.25 11.20 -18.33
C LEU A 111 -2.73 11.52 -18.15
N HIS A 112 -3.16 11.83 -16.91
CA HIS A 112 -4.55 12.20 -16.63
C HIS A 112 -4.82 13.70 -16.83
N GLY A 113 -3.87 14.44 -17.34
CA GLY A 113 -4.04 15.85 -17.68
C GLY A 113 -4.05 16.79 -16.49
N LYS A 114 -3.36 16.44 -15.43
CA LYS A 114 -3.30 17.26 -14.21
C LYS A 114 -2.00 18.02 -14.07
#